data_c659c5fb6261fdf5e593c72f6599d371
#
_entry.id   c659c5fb6261fdf5e593c72f6599d371
#
_cell.length_a   1.000
_cell.length_b   1.000
_cell.length_c   1.000
_cell.angle_alpha   90.00
_cell.angle_beta   90.00
_cell.angle_gamma   90.00
#
_symmetry.space_group_name_H-M   'P 1'
#
loop_
_entity.id
_entity.type
_entity.pdbx_description
1 polymer ?
#
loop_
_entity_poly.entity_id
_entity_poly.type
_entity_poly.pdbx_seq_one_letter_code
_entity_poly.pdbx_strand_id
1 'polypeptide(L)'
;MSRTLCISLLVLTPFATACSAPQPPSSASPMNEQPRWGLVIHTGAGAFTLASLGDRREPMRAAMTQALSAGHRVLSEGGSSLDAVQASIVVLEDSPLFNAGKGAVFTHEGTNELDASIMDGASHRAGAVAGVKRIKNPILLARLIMEKSSHVMLTGDGAEAFAAEQGGVEFVDPRYFYTDRAWDALQRALDEERQKTRTGASARPAMERDAPGAYFGTVGAVALDRRGNLAAGTSTGGMTNKRYGRVGDSPIVGAGTYASNESCGISSTGHGEFFIRYTVARDICARVEYKGMSVQAAADEVVQQVLKKAGGEGGVIGLDRAGNVAMSFNSTGMSRGYVGADGEPVIMFTTDDAVQVQSLK
;
A
#
# COMPACT_ATOMS: atom_id res chain seq x y z
N MET A 1 24.05 70.13 86.03
CA MET A 1 22.90 69.25 85.85
C MET A 1 22.88 68.74 84.41
N SER A 2 23.48 67.58 84.19
CA SER A 2 23.49 67.06 82.81
C SER A 2 23.36 65.49 82.99
N ARG A 3 22.28 64.94 82.43
CA ARG A 3 21.97 63.54 82.49
C ARG A 3 22.50 62.84 81.24
N THR A 4 23.45 61.95 81.44
CA THR A 4 24.00 61.14 80.35
C THR A 4 23.08 59.91 80.09
N LEU A 5 22.62 59.79 78.89
CA LEU A 5 21.74 58.65 78.47
C LEU A 5 22.65 57.61 77.78
N CYS A 6 22.73 56.43 78.36
CA CYS A 6 23.36 55.22 77.73
C CYS A 6 22.39 54.58 76.77
N ILE A 7 22.72 54.50 75.48
CA ILE A 7 21.99 53.76 74.49
C ILE A 7 22.73 52.42 74.24
N SER A 8 22.10 51.30 74.63
CA SER A 8 22.58 49.94 74.31
C SER A 8 22.21 49.56 72.89
N LEU A 9 23.18 49.29 72.04
CA LEU A 9 23.02 48.88 70.68
C LEU A 9 22.83 47.39 70.64
N LEU A 10 21.63 46.92 70.24
CA LEU A 10 21.30 45.51 70.05
C LEU A 10 21.68 45.12 68.60
N VAL A 11 22.69 44.28 68.42
CA VAL A 11 23.08 43.75 67.10
C VAL A 11 22.21 42.55 66.78
N LEU A 12 21.26 42.70 65.83
CA LEU A 12 20.52 41.62 65.23
C LEU A 12 21.34 41.02 64.08
N THR A 13 21.77 39.77 64.17
CA THR A 13 22.31 38.97 63.04
C THR A 13 21.19 38.38 62.25
N PRO A 14 21.12 38.54 60.93
CA PRO A 14 20.12 37.91 60.10
C PRO A 14 20.52 36.44 59.84
N PHE A 15 19.68 35.49 60.24
CA PHE A 15 19.75 34.11 59.80
C PHE A 15 19.26 34.06 58.32
N ALA A 16 20.18 33.87 57.37
CA ALA A 16 19.85 33.61 55.97
C ALA A 16 19.46 32.11 55.85
N THR A 17 18.19 31.83 55.83
CA THR A 17 17.64 30.53 55.36
C THR A 17 17.80 30.44 53.84
N ALA A 18 18.78 29.67 53.38
CA ALA A 18 18.92 29.33 51.98
C ALA A 18 17.76 28.39 51.56
N CYS A 19 16.73 28.93 50.92
CA CYS A 19 15.76 28.15 50.14
C CYS A 19 16.46 27.53 48.95
N SER A 20 16.79 26.24 48.97
CA SER A 20 17.21 25.49 47.79
C SER A 20 16.00 25.41 46.85
N ALA A 21 16.09 26.09 45.71
CA ALA A 21 15.11 25.95 44.61
C ALA A 21 15.13 24.47 44.14
N PRO A 22 13.97 23.84 43.87
CA PRO A 22 13.93 22.52 43.26
C PRO A 22 14.63 22.56 41.91
N GLN A 23 15.62 21.69 41.72
CA GLN A 23 16.21 21.49 40.38
C GLN A 23 15.12 21.03 39.42
N PRO A 24 15.05 21.63 38.18
CA PRO A 24 14.16 21.10 37.17
C PRO A 24 14.53 19.64 36.88
N PRO A 25 13.53 18.77 36.61
CA PRO A 25 13.81 17.39 36.26
C PRO A 25 14.79 17.37 35.10
N SER A 26 15.85 16.61 35.23
CA SER A 26 16.82 16.32 34.18
C SER A 26 16.04 15.91 32.93
N SER A 27 16.07 16.73 31.87
CA SER A 27 15.56 16.32 30.58
C SER A 27 16.40 15.11 30.15
N ALA A 28 15.83 13.93 30.27
CA ALA A 28 16.39 12.75 29.64
C ALA A 28 16.61 13.12 28.17
N SER A 29 17.87 13.08 27.74
CA SER A 29 18.20 13.22 26.31
C SER A 29 17.31 12.26 25.54
N PRO A 30 16.66 12.66 24.45
CA PRO A 30 15.90 11.72 23.62
C PRO A 30 16.86 10.59 23.26
N MET A 31 16.50 9.36 23.64
CA MET A 31 17.19 8.19 23.15
C MET A 31 17.22 8.34 21.63
N ASN A 32 18.41 8.25 21.06
CA ASN A 32 18.63 8.35 19.63
C ASN A 32 18.00 7.09 18.96
N GLU A 33 16.65 7.06 18.90
CA GLU A 33 15.95 6.02 18.15
C GLU A 33 16.41 6.19 16.69
N GLN A 34 17.07 5.17 16.20
CA GLN A 34 17.45 5.13 14.79
C GLN A 34 16.18 5.32 13.94
N PRO A 35 16.21 6.18 12.91
CA PRO A 35 15.02 6.39 12.10
C PRO A 35 14.54 5.05 11.55
N ARG A 36 13.27 4.73 11.82
CA ARG A 36 12.62 3.52 11.33
C ARG A 36 12.49 3.65 9.81
N TRP A 37 12.79 2.58 9.11
CA TRP A 37 12.65 2.47 7.66
C TRP A 37 12.32 1.03 7.29
N GLY A 38 11.73 0.84 6.13
CA GLY A 38 11.34 -0.46 5.62
C GLY A 38 10.18 -0.37 4.67
N LEU A 39 9.56 -1.49 4.39
CA LEU A 39 8.42 -1.54 3.47
C LEU A 39 7.40 -2.60 3.85
N VAL A 40 6.18 -2.39 3.39
CA VAL A 40 5.07 -3.34 3.46
C VAL A 40 4.59 -3.64 2.04
N ILE A 41 4.15 -4.89 1.80
CA ILE A 41 3.58 -5.32 0.52
C ILE A 41 2.26 -6.04 0.73
N HIS A 42 1.42 -6.06 -0.33
CA HIS A 42 0.31 -6.99 -0.48
C HIS A 42 0.36 -7.67 -1.84
N THR A 43 -0.27 -8.84 -1.94
CA THR A 43 -0.44 -9.57 -3.21
C THR A 43 -1.88 -9.99 -3.43
N GLY A 44 -2.82 -9.25 -2.84
CA GLY A 44 -4.25 -9.41 -3.05
C GLY A 44 -5.03 -9.79 -1.80
N ALA A 45 -6.29 -9.38 -1.80
CA ALA A 45 -7.31 -9.78 -0.82
C ALA A 45 -8.37 -10.64 -1.50
N GLY A 46 -9.15 -11.41 -0.74
CA GLY A 46 -10.24 -12.20 -1.29
C GLY A 46 -10.70 -13.33 -0.39
N ALA A 47 -11.63 -14.12 -0.91
CA ALA A 47 -12.19 -15.26 -0.20
C ALA A 47 -11.29 -16.49 -0.33
N PHE A 48 -10.21 -16.53 0.44
CA PHE A 48 -9.33 -17.71 0.52
C PHE A 48 -8.94 -18.02 1.97
N THR A 49 -8.61 -19.28 2.23
CA THR A 49 -8.08 -19.76 3.50
C THR A 49 -6.68 -20.34 3.29
N LEU A 50 -5.94 -20.60 4.36
CA LEU A 50 -4.63 -21.27 4.26
C LEU A 50 -4.74 -22.63 3.54
N ALA A 51 -5.82 -23.38 3.79
CA ALA A 51 -6.06 -24.65 3.13
C ALA A 51 -6.33 -24.51 1.62
N SER A 52 -7.09 -23.48 1.21
CA SER A 52 -7.41 -23.26 -0.21
C SER A 52 -6.22 -22.75 -1.05
N LEU A 53 -5.18 -22.23 -0.41
CA LEU A 53 -3.94 -21.90 -1.10
C LEU A 53 -3.19 -23.16 -1.58
N GLY A 54 -3.31 -24.27 -0.83
CA GLY A 54 -2.70 -25.55 -1.20
C GLY A 54 -1.22 -25.43 -1.52
N ASP A 55 -0.79 -26.08 -2.60
CA ASP A 55 0.61 -26.11 -3.06
C ASP A 55 1.16 -24.72 -3.50
N ARG A 56 0.29 -23.73 -3.69
CA ARG A 56 0.70 -22.36 -4.05
C ARG A 56 1.25 -21.56 -2.88
N ARG A 57 0.94 -21.98 -1.65
CA ARG A 57 1.28 -21.20 -0.44
C ARG A 57 2.78 -20.94 -0.33
N GLU A 58 3.61 -21.96 -0.46
CA GLU A 58 5.07 -21.81 -0.32
C GLU A 58 5.71 -21.08 -1.52
N PRO A 59 5.35 -21.34 -2.79
CA PRO A 59 5.77 -20.50 -3.90
C PRO A 59 5.37 -19.01 -3.75
N MET A 60 4.16 -18.71 -3.27
CA MET A 60 3.73 -17.34 -2.99
C MET A 60 4.56 -16.70 -1.88
N ARG A 61 4.78 -17.44 -0.78
CA ARG A 61 5.67 -16.98 0.32
C ARG A 61 7.07 -16.65 -0.20
N ALA A 62 7.66 -17.51 -0.99
CA ALA A 62 8.99 -17.30 -1.57
C ALA A 62 9.04 -16.07 -2.47
N ALA A 63 8.05 -15.87 -3.35
CA ALA A 63 7.99 -14.71 -4.22
C ALA A 63 7.79 -13.39 -3.44
N MET A 64 6.94 -13.40 -2.40
CA MET A 64 6.75 -12.25 -1.51
C MET A 64 8.02 -11.92 -0.71
N THR A 65 8.74 -12.95 -0.23
CA THR A 65 10.05 -12.78 0.42
C THR A 65 11.04 -12.14 -0.53
N GLN A 66 11.12 -12.58 -1.79
CA GLN A 66 11.99 -11.98 -2.81
C GLN A 66 11.63 -10.50 -3.06
N ALA A 67 10.35 -10.17 -3.15
CA ALA A 67 9.89 -8.80 -3.33
C ALA A 67 10.26 -7.89 -2.15
N LEU A 68 10.06 -8.36 -0.92
CA LEU A 68 10.48 -7.65 0.28
C LEU A 68 12.00 -7.47 0.33
N SER A 69 12.76 -8.52 0.02
CA SER A 69 14.23 -8.46 0.00
C SER A 69 14.77 -7.51 -1.08
N ALA A 70 14.11 -7.43 -2.24
CA ALA A 70 14.49 -6.49 -3.31
C ALA A 70 14.32 -5.03 -2.86
N GLY A 71 13.17 -4.67 -2.29
CA GLY A 71 12.94 -3.33 -1.78
C GLY A 71 13.80 -3.00 -0.55
N HIS A 72 13.96 -3.96 0.37
CA HIS A 72 14.84 -3.79 1.53
C HIS A 72 16.28 -3.50 1.14
N ARG A 73 16.83 -4.19 0.15
CA ARG A 73 18.19 -3.94 -0.36
C ARG A 73 18.35 -2.49 -0.79
N VAL A 74 17.40 -1.95 -1.58
CA VAL A 74 17.42 -0.55 -2.00
C VAL A 74 17.47 0.38 -0.79
N LEU A 75 16.61 0.17 0.22
CA LEU A 75 16.57 1.01 1.42
C LEU A 75 17.83 0.87 2.28
N SER A 76 18.37 -0.35 2.42
CA SER A 76 19.58 -0.60 3.21
C SER A 76 20.82 0.06 2.61
N GLU A 77 20.86 0.20 1.28
CA GLU A 77 21.90 0.92 0.54
C GLU A 77 21.67 2.45 0.49
N GLY A 78 20.63 2.97 1.15
CA GLY A 78 20.32 4.40 1.21
C GLY A 78 19.50 4.91 0.01
N GLY A 79 18.94 4.03 -0.81
CA GLY A 79 18.05 4.36 -1.92
C GLY A 79 16.74 4.98 -1.46
N SER A 80 15.93 5.48 -2.40
CA SER A 80 14.67 6.15 -2.10
C SER A 80 13.52 5.16 -1.86
N SER A 81 12.49 5.61 -1.14
CA SER A 81 11.24 4.88 -0.99
C SER A 81 10.57 4.55 -2.34
N LEU A 82 10.65 5.45 -3.32
CA LEU A 82 10.18 5.21 -4.69
C LEU A 82 10.90 4.04 -5.36
N ASP A 83 12.24 3.99 -5.25
CA ASP A 83 13.04 2.91 -5.83
C ASP A 83 12.75 1.57 -5.15
N ALA A 84 12.52 1.57 -3.84
CA ALA A 84 12.16 0.38 -3.09
C ALA A 84 10.76 -0.15 -3.47
N VAL A 85 9.76 0.72 -3.59
CA VAL A 85 8.41 0.36 -4.07
C VAL A 85 8.50 -0.24 -5.48
N GLN A 86 9.20 0.42 -6.40
CA GLN A 86 9.40 -0.07 -7.75
C GLN A 86 10.09 -1.44 -7.77
N ALA A 87 11.20 -1.61 -7.05
CA ALA A 87 11.94 -2.86 -7.01
C ALA A 87 11.09 -4.03 -6.49
N SER A 88 10.27 -3.80 -5.46
CA SER A 88 9.37 -4.80 -4.92
C SER A 88 8.27 -5.18 -5.90
N ILE A 89 7.61 -4.19 -6.53
CA ILE A 89 6.50 -4.44 -7.45
C ILE A 89 6.99 -5.13 -8.73
N VAL A 90 8.17 -4.80 -9.26
CA VAL A 90 8.75 -5.49 -10.43
C VAL A 90 8.90 -7.00 -10.18
N VAL A 91 9.37 -7.39 -9.00
CA VAL A 91 9.45 -8.83 -8.62
C VAL A 91 8.08 -9.48 -8.61
N LEU A 92 7.06 -8.78 -8.13
CA LEU A 92 5.69 -9.30 -8.09
C LEU A 92 5.05 -9.36 -9.49
N GLU A 93 5.31 -8.37 -10.35
CA GLU A 93 4.84 -8.35 -11.76
C GLU A 93 5.50 -9.43 -12.62
N ASP A 94 6.76 -9.79 -12.35
CA ASP A 94 7.47 -10.86 -13.06
C ASP A 94 7.01 -12.27 -12.61
N SER A 95 6.26 -12.37 -11.52
CA SER A 95 5.77 -13.63 -10.97
C SER A 95 4.42 -14.05 -11.61
N PRO A 96 4.28 -15.30 -12.10
CA PRO A 96 3.00 -15.80 -12.61
C PRO A 96 1.97 -16.09 -11.51
N LEU A 97 2.32 -15.90 -10.24
CA LEU A 97 1.48 -16.27 -9.09
C LEU A 97 0.45 -15.21 -8.73
N PHE A 98 0.66 -13.94 -9.13
CA PHE A 98 -0.15 -12.81 -8.73
C PHE A 98 -0.87 -12.17 -9.92
N ASN A 99 -1.93 -11.43 -9.68
CA ASN A 99 -2.68 -10.73 -10.72
C ASN A 99 -2.05 -9.34 -11.01
N ALA A 100 -0.85 -9.34 -11.54
CA ALA A 100 -0.14 -8.17 -12.03
C ALA A 100 0.95 -8.66 -12.99
N GLY A 101 1.28 -7.88 -14.02
CA GLY A 101 2.28 -8.27 -15.01
C GLY A 101 2.03 -9.67 -15.57
N LYS A 102 2.99 -10.58 -15.42
CA LYS A 102 2.98 -11.94 -15.99
C LYS A 102 1.80 -12.81 -15.55
N GLY A 103 1.26 -12.58 -14.35
CA GLY A 103 0.14 -13.37 -13.81
C GLY A 103 -1.22 -12.70 -13.98
N ALA A 104 -1.31 -11.62 -14.75
CA ALA A 104 -2.52 -10.83 -14.93
C ALA A 104 -3.69 -11.66 -15.45
N VAL A 105 -4.88 -11.33 -14.98
CA VAL A 105 -6.15 -11.94 -15.44
C VAL A 105 -6.50 -11.48 -16.85
N PHE A 106 -7.43 -12.20 -17.47
CA PHE A 106 -7.90 -11.92 -18.82
C PHE A 106 -9.18 -11.09 -18.83
N THR A 107 -9.30 -10.21 -19.83
CA THR A 107 -10.53 -9.53 -20.21
C THR A 107 -11.52 -10.53 -20.81
N HIS A 108 -12.76 -10.11 -21.02
CA HIS A 108 -13.78 -10.91 -21.72
C HIS A 108 -13.34 -11.37 -23.11
N GLU A 109 -12.59 -10.56 -23.79
CA GLU A 109 -12.05 -10.80 -25.14
C GLU A 109 -10.85 -11.75 -25.16
N GLY A 110 -10.39 -12.22 -23.98
CA GLY A 110 -9.24 -13.11 -23.85
C GLY A 110 -7.88 -12.41 -24.03
N THR A 111 -7.81 -11.13 -23.72
CA THR A 111 -6.56 -10.35 -23.68
C THR A 111 -6.20 -9.94 -22.26
N ASN A 112 -4.93 -9.57 -22.01
CA ASN A 112 -4.53 -8.97 -20.75
C ASN A 112 -4.44 -7.45 -20.92
N GLU A 113 -4.97 -6.71 -19.94
CA GLU A 113 -4.86 -5.26 -19.83
C GLU A 113 -4.37 -4.92 -18.44
N LEU A 114 -3.28 -4.17 -18.37
CA LEU A 114 -2.51 -3.93 -17.15
C LEU A 114 -2.63 -2.48 -16.71
N ASP A 115 -2.76 -2.29 -15.40
CA ASP A 115 -2.90 -0.99 -14.76
C ASP A 115 -1.87 -0.86 -13.63
N ALA A 116 -1.28 0.33 -13.44
CA ALA A 116 -0.40 0.62 -12.31
C ALA A 116 -0.39 2.09 -11.95
N SER A 117 -0.03 2.40 -10.72
CA SER A 117 0.30 3.75 -10.27
C SER A 117 1.40 3.75 -9.22
N ILE A 118 2.12 4.88 -9.15
CA ILE A 118 3.14 5.15 -8.14
C ILE A 118 3.05 6.61 -7.72
N MET A 119 3.29 6.88 -6.43
CA MET A 119 3.24 8.23 -5.87
C MET A 119 4.37 8.48 -4.88
N ASP A 120 5.00 9.65 -4.98
CA ASP A 120 6.00 10.16 -4.07
C ASP A 120 5.35 11.03 -2.99
N GLY A 121 5.51 10.63 -1.73
CA GLY A 121 4.93 11.34 -0.58
C GLY A 121 5.60 12.67 -0.26
N ALA A 122 6.83 12.88 -0.69
CA ALA A 122 7.56 14.12 -0.43
C ALA A 122 7.13 15.26 -1.36
N SER A 123 6.94 14.97 -2.65
CA SER A 123 6.61 15.97 -3.68
C SER A 123 5.16 15.93 -4.13
N HIS A 124 4.39 14.94 -3.72
CA HIS A 124 3.05 14.59 -4.22
C HIS A 124 3.00 14.30 -5.74
N ARG A 125 4.17 14.12 -6.40
CA ARG A 125 4.19 13.70 -7.78
C ARG A 125 3.71 12.26 -7.89
N ALA A 126 2.92 11.99 -8.92
CA ALA A 126 2.39 10.67 -9.18
C ALA A 126 2.42 10.36 -10.68
N GLY A 127 2.47 9.09 -11.01
CA GLY A 127 2.31 8.60 -12.36
C GLY A 127 1.45 7.35 -12.37
N ALA A 128 0.63 7.22 -13.41
CA ALA A 128 -0.30 6.12 -13.56
C ALA A 128 -0.45 5.69 -15.01
N VAL A 129 -0.74 4.41 -15.21
CA VAL A 129 -1.04 3.84 -16.52
C VAL A 129 -2.20 2.87 -16.42
N ALA A 130 -3.08 2.85 -17.40
CA ALA A 130 -4.19 1.90 -17.47
C ALA A 130 -4.35 1.32 -18.88
N GLY A 131 -4.75 0.03 -18.94
CA GLY A 131 -5.12 -0.64 -20.19
C GLY A 131 -3.97 -0.92 -21.15
N VAL A 132 -2.72 -0.99 -20.66
CA VAL A 132 -1.57 -1.37 -21.51
C VAL A 132 -1.51 -2.89 -21.69
N LYS A 133 -1.01 -3.33 -22.88
CA LYS A 133 -1.07 -4.74 -23.31
C LYS A 133 0.29 -5.35 -23.61
N ARG A 134 1.34 -4.53 -23.73
CA ARG A 134 2.68 -4.97 -24.15
C ARG A 134 3.81 -4.52 -23.22
N ILE A 135 3.51 -3.77 -22.19
CA ILE A 135 4.51 -3.30 -21.23
C ILE A 135 4.73 -4.40 -20.18
N LYS A 136 5.94 -4.95 -20.13
CA LYS A 136 6.29 -6.05 -19.22
C LYS A 136 6.01 -5.72 -17.76
N ASN A 137 6.46 -4.53 -17.32
CA ASN A 137 6.32 -4.05 -15.95
C ASN A 137 5.59 -2.70 -15.94
N PRO A 138 4.27 -2.67 -15.80
CA PRO A 138 3.48 -1.43 -15.79
C PRO A 138 3.92 -0.41 -14.75
N ILE A 139 4.45 -0.85 -13.61
CA ILE A 139 4.96 0.06 -12.55
C ILE A 139 6.13 0.92 -13.04
N LEU A 140 6.98 0.39 -13.95
CA LEU A 140 8.08 1.15 -14.56
C LEU A 140 7.54 2.25 -15.48
N LEU A 141 6.47 1.95 -16.25
CA LEU A 141 5.82 2.96 -17.08
C LEU A 141 5.12 4.02 -16.23
N ALA A 142 4.43 3.63 -15.15
CA ALA A 142 3.84 4.58 -14.21
C ALA A 142 4.92 5.53 -13.64
N ARG A 143 6.08 4.99 -13.26
CA ARG A 143 7.23 5.79 -12.81
C ARG A 143 7.74 6.74 -13.90
N LEU A 144 7.89 6.24 -15.12
CA LEU A 144 8.35 7.02 -16.27
C LEU A 144 7.39 8.18 -16.59
N ILE A 145 6.07 7.95 -16.52
CA ILE A 145 5.05 8.98 -16.68
C ILE A 145 5.21 10.07 -15.61
N MET A 146 5.39 9.69 -14.34
CA MET A 146 5.63 10.64 -13.26
C MET A 146 6.88 11.51 -13.48
N GLU A 147 7.94 10.93 -14.04
CA GLU A 147 9.24 11.61 -14.16
C GLU A 147 9.40 12.40 -15.45
N LYS A 148 8.81 11.94 -16.56
CA LYS A 148 9.07 12.47 -17.90
C LYS A 148 7.85 13.09 -18.59
N SER A 149 6.66 12.98 -18.00
CA SER A 149 5.43 13.55 -18.55
C SER A 149 4.95 14.76 -17.74
N SER A 150 4.23 15.68 -18.39
CA SER A 150 3.42 16.70 -17.71
C SER A 150 2.05 16.16 -17.25
N HIS A 151 1.70 14.93 -17.64
CA HIS A 151 0.46 14.27 -17.27
C HIS A 151 0.67 13.32 -16.08
N VAL A 152 -0.38 13.13 -15.29
CA VAL A 152 -0.35 12.16 -14.19
C VAL A 152 -0.69 10.76 -14.69
N MET A 153 -1.57 10.61 -15.69
CA MET A 153 -2.07 9.33 -16.15
C MET A 153 -2.15 9.27 -17.65
N LEU A 154 -1.66 8.17 -18.23
CA LEU A 154 -1.80 7.82 -19.64
C LEU A 154 -2.49 6.45 -19.79
N THR A 155 -3.15 6.18 -20.94
CA THR A 155 -3.91 4.94 -21.12
C THR A 155 -3.65 4.29 -22.48
N GLY A 156 -3.77 2.96 -22.54
CA GLY A 156 -3.80 2.15 -23.75
C GLY A 156 -2.65 2.43 -24.71
N ASP A 157 -2.98 2.50 -26.00
CA ASP A 157 -1.99 2.69 -27.07
C ASP A 157 -1.23 4.03 -26.95
N GLY A 158 -1.86 5.07 -26.37
CA GLY A 158 -1.19 6.35 -26.12
C GLY A 158 -0.09 6.23 -25.06
N ALA A 159 -0.32 5.45 -24.00
CA ALA A 159 0.69 5.17 -22.99
C ALA A 159 1.85 4.33 -23.54
N GLU A 160 1.55 3.36 -24.41
CA GLU A 160 2.57 2.54 -25.07
C GLU A 160 3.37 3.37 -26.11
N ALA A 161 2.74 4.31 -26.84
CA ALA A 161 3.44 5.23 -27.73
C ALA A 161 4.40 6.13 -26.93
N PHE A 162 3.98 6.70 -25.81
CA PHE A 162 4.84 7.46 -24.90
C PHE A 162 6.02 6.60 -24.39
N ALA A 163 5.76 5.36 -24.01
CA ALA A 163 6.80 4.43 -23.57
C ALA A 163 7.84 4.15 -24.67
N ALA A 164 7.40 3.98 -25.92
CA ALA A 164 8.28 3.76 -27.06
C ALA A 164 9.13 5.00 -27.39
N GLU A 165 8.56 6.20 -27.26
CA GLU A 165 9.25 7.47 -27.47
C GLU A 165 10.31 7.73 -26.39
N GLN A 166 9.98 7.53 -25.11
CA GLN A 166 10.88 7.82 -23.99
C GLN A 166 11.93 6.71 -23.78
N GLY A 167 11.64 5.46 -24.16
CA GLY A 167 12.47 4.30 -23.82
C GLY A 167 12.43 3.95 -22.34
N GLY A 168 13.30 3.01 -21.92
CA GLY A 168 13.49 2.65 -20.51
C GLY A 168 12.49 1.64 -19.95
N VAL A 169 11.51 1.17 -20.75
CA VAL A 169 10.61 0.07 -20.39
C VAL A 169 10.66 -1.02 -21.47
N GLU A 170 10.48 -2.27 -21.03
CA GLU A 170 10.53 -3.44 -21.91
C GLU A 170 9.15 -3.73 -22.52
N PHE A 171 9.10 -3.88 -23.85
CA PHE A 171 7.94 -4.36 -24.56
C PHE A 171 8.02 -5.87 -24.77
N VAL A 172 6.91 -6.57 -24.52
CA VAL A 172 6.80 -8.02 -24.70
C VAL A 172 5.65 -8.38 -25.65
N ASP A 173 5.70 -9.57 -26.20
CA ASP A 173 4.53 -10.17 -26.88
C ASP A 173 3.41 -10.37 -25.84
N PRO A 174 2.14 -10.06 -26.13
CA PRO A 174 1.03 -10.23 -25.19
C PRO A 174 0.94 -11.65 -24.61
N ARG A 175 1.42 -12.68 -25.29
CA ARG A 175 1.49 -14.05 -24.77
C ARG A 175 2.41 -14.22 -23.57
N TYR A 176 3.30 -13.27 -23.29
CA TYR A 176 4.12 -13.24 -22.07
C TYR A 176 3.29 -13.28 -20.79
N PHE A 177 2.10 -12.66 -20.81
CA PHE A 177 1.20 -12.56 -19.66
C PHE A 177 0.32 -13.79 -19.46
N TYR A 178 0.30 -14.71 -20.43
CA TYR A 178 -0.53 -15.91 -20.38
C TYR A 178 -0.09 -16.83 -19.23
N THR A 179 -1.07 -17.27 -18.45
CA THR A 179 -0.92 -18.39 -17.50
C THR A 179 -2.16 -19.26 -17.57
N ASP A 180 -1.99 -20.60 -17.48
CA ASP A 180 -3.11 -21.54 -17.49
C ASP A 180 -4.13 -21.21 -16.39
N ARG A 181 -3.65 -20.84 -15.20
CA ARG A 181 -4.49 -20.46 -14.07
C ARG A 181 -5.43 -19.29 -14.40
N ALA A 182 -4.91 -18.22 -15.00
CA ALA A 182 -5.70 -17.03 -15.34
C ALA A 182 -6.66 -17.34 -16.51
N TRP A 183 -6.23 -18.14 -17.46
CA TRP A 183 -7.06 -18.60 -18.58
C TRP A 183 -8.22 -19.49 -18.11
N ASP A 184 -7.96 -20.47 -17.26
CA ASP A 184 -8.99 -21.33 -16.65
C ASP A 184 -10.00 -20.52 -15.83
N ALA A 185 -9.53 -19.48 -15.13
CA ALA A 185 -10.42 -18.57 -14.39
C ALA A 185 -11.35 -17.81 -15.35
N LEU A 186 -10.86 -17.34 -16.50
CA LEU A 186 -11.70 -16.73 -17.52
C LEU A 186 -12.72 -17.72 -18.07
N GLN A 187 -12.30 -18.96 -18.41
CA GLN A 187 -13.23 -19.97 -18.95
C GLN A 187 -14.36 -20.27 -17.97
N ARG A 188 -14.05 -20.44 -16.69
CA ARG A 188 -15.09 -20.62 -15.64
C ARG A 188 -16.05 -19.44 -15.57
N ALA A 189 -15.53 -18.21 -15.59
CA ALA A 189 -16.37 -17.01 -15.55
C ALA A 189 -17.31 -16.89 -16.77
N LEU A 190 -16.82 -17.24 -17.97
CA LEU A 190 -17.62 -17.27 -19.19
C LEU A 190 -18.70 -18.36 -19.15
N ASP A 191 -18.40 -19.55 -18.62
CA ASP A 191 -19.37 -20.63 -18.48
C ASP A 191 -20.47 -20.29 -17.45
N GLU A 192 -20.12 -19.68 -16.34
CA GLU A 192 -21.08 -19.18 -15.35
C GLU A 192 -22.03 -18.12 -15.96
N GLU A 193 -21.50 -17.22 -16.77
CA GLU A 193 -22.28 -16.19 -17.45
C GLU A 193 -23.27 -16.82 -18.47
N ARG A 194 -22.80 -17.80 -19.26
CA ARG A 194 -23.66 -18.55 -20.20
C ARG A 194 -24.79 -19.29 -19.48
N GLN A 195 -24.51 -19.91 -18.33
CA GLN A 195 -25.51 -20.60 -17.52
C GLN A 195 -26.56 -19.63 -16.97
N LYS A 196 -26.15 -18.47 -16.43
CA LYS A 196 -27.06 -17.42 -15.95
C LYS A 196 -27.98 -16.92 -17.06
N THR A 197 -27.44 -16.70 -18.25
CA THR A 197 -28.24 -16.29 -19.44
C THR A 197 -29.26 -17.34 -19.82
N ARG A 198 -28.92 -18.63 -19.81
CA ARG A 198 -29.81 -19.75 -20.15
C ARG A 198 -30.93 -19.96 -19.15
N THR A 199 -30.71 -19.68 -17.89
CA THR A 199 -31.71 -19.83 -16.81
C THR A 199 -32.63 -18.64 -16.65
N GLY A 200 -32.48 -17.59 -17.47
CA GLY A 200 -33.29 -16.35 -17.36
C GLY A 200 -33.10 -15.61 -16.04
N ALA A 201 -32.07 -15.99 -15.27
CA ALA A 201 -31.69 -15.23 -14.08
C ALA A 201 -31.28 -13.83 -14.55
N SER A 202 -32.09 -12.83 -14.22
CA SER A 202 -31.85 -11.43 -14.55
C SER A 202 -30.40 -11.11 -14.26
N ALA A 203 -29.69 -10.69 -15.30
CA ALA A 203 -28.37 -10.12 -15.15
C ALA A 203 -28.51 -8.78 -14.42
N ARG A 204 -28.74 -8.81 -13.08
CA ARG A 204 -28.36 -7.67 -12.27
C ARG A 204 -26.89 -7.45 -12.51
N PRO A 205 -26.48 -6.21 -12.76
CA PRO A 205 -25.05 -5.90 -12.93
C PRO A 205 -24.27 -6.57 -11.81
N ALA A 206 -23.16 -7.20 -12.12
CA ALA A 206 -22.28 -7.91 -11.18
C ALA A 206 -21.74 -7.03 -10.03
N MET A 207 -22.19 -5.79 -9.92
CA MET A 207 -21.87 -4.83 -8.85
C MET A 207 -22.37 -5.25 -7.46
N GLU A 208 -23.29 -6.21 -7.32
CA GLU A 208 -23.86 -6.54 -6.01
C GLU A 208 -23.35 -7.88 -5.41
N ARG A 209 -22.78 -8.76 -6.19
CA ARG A 209 -22.17 -9.98 -5.67
C ARG A 209 -21.16 -10.54 -6.67
N ASP A 210 -19.90 -10.26 -6.49
CA ASP A 210 -18.89 -11.18 -6.99
C ASP A 210 -19.11 -12.52 -6.31
N ALA A 211 -19.00 -13.60 -7.12
CA ALA A 211 -19.17 -14.94 -6.59
C ALA A 211 -18.31 -15.12 -5.33
N PRO A 212 -18.83 -15.76 -4.26
CA PRO A 212 -18.03 -16.09 -3.10
C PRO A 212 -16.78 -16.84 -3.59
N GLY A 213 -15.59 -16.26 -3.37
CA GLY A 213 -14.33 -16.82 -3.87
C GLY A 213 -13.62 -15.98 -4.93
N ALA A 214 -14.12 -14.80 -5.31
CA ALA A 214 -13.37 -13.87 -6.15
C ALA A 214 -12.05 -13.50 -5.46
N TYR A 215 -10.93 -13.85 -6.11
CA TYR A 215 -9.60 -13.50 -5.66
C TYR A 215 -9.15 -12.21 -6.35
N PHE A 216 -9.04 -11.15 -5.59
CA PHE A 216 -8.49 -9.88 -6.05
C PHE A 216 -6.97 -9.91 -5.85
N GLY A 217 -6.24 -10.22 -6.90
CA GLY A 217 -4.81 -10.50 -6.82
C GLY A 217 -3.90 -9.31 -7.09
N THR A 218 -4.39 -8.08 -7.00
CA THR A 218 -3.63 -6.82 -7.13
C THR A 218 -2.39 -6.85 -6.23
N VAL A 219 -1.23 -6.40 -6.73
CA VAL A 219 -0.02 -6.27 -5.93
C VAL A 219 0.25 -4.82 -5.58
N GLY A 220 0.89 -4.58 -4.44
CA GLY A 220 1.26 -3.24 -4.04
C GLY A 220 2.35 -3.20 -2.99
N ALA A 221 2.98 -2.03 -2.87
CA ALA A 221 4.02 -1.77 -1.89
C ALA A 221 3.93 -0.33 -1.36
N VAL A 222 4.27 -0.16 -0.08
CA VAL A 222 4.48 1.14 0.56
C VAL A 222 5.82 1.10 1.26
N ALA A 223 6.66 2.09 1.05
CA ALA A 223 8.00 2.17 1.64
C ALA A 223 8.22 3.49 2.38
N LEU A 224 9.02 3.40 3.44
CA LEU A 224 9.57 4.53 4.19
C LEU A 224 11.10 4.45 4.09
N ASP A 225 11.75 5.46 3.51
CA ASP A 225 13.21 5.49 3.39
C ASP A 225 13.89 6.08 4.64
N ARG A 226 15.22 5.97 4.69
CA ARG A 226 16.04 6.48 5.81
C ARG A 226 15.99 8.01 5.98
N ARG A 227 15.49 8.74 4.97
CA ARG A 227 15.28 10.19 5.01
C ARG A 227 13.88 10.55 5.51
N GLY A 228 13.05 9.56 5.83
CA GLY A 228 11.68 9.71 6.27
C GLY A 228 10.70 10.05 5.15
N ASN A 229 11.02 9.71 3.89
CA ASN A 229 10.10 9.89 2.77
C ASN A 229 9.30 8.63 2.53
N LEU A 230 8.00 8.82 2.29
CA LEU A 230 7.05 7.77 1.93
C LEU A 230 6.88 7.67 0.41
N ALA A 231 6.66 6.47 -0.07
CA ALA A 231 6.17 6.22 -1.41
C ALA A 231 5.17 5.05 -1.39
N ALA A 232 4.24 5.06 -2.32
CA ALA A 232 3.28 3.97 -2.51
C ALA A 232 3.15 3.62 -3.99
N GLY A 233 2.86 2.36 -4.29
CA GLY A 233 2.58 1.90 -5.65
C GLY A 233 1.66 0.69 -5.63
N THR A 234 0.90 0.53 -6.72
CA THR A 234 -0.05 -0.56 -6.91
C THR A 234 -0.04 -0.98 -8.37
N SER A 235 -0.15 -2.29 -8.65
CA SER A 235 -0.18 -2.85 -10.01
C SER A 235 -1.16 -4.01 -10.11
N THR A 236 -1.87 -4.12 -11.25
CA THR A 236 -2.92 -5.13 -11.43
C THR A 236 -3.22 -5.44 -12.89
N GLY A 237 -3.79 -6.63 -13.14
CA GLY A 237 -4.53 -6.97 -14.36
C GLY A 237 -6.03 -6.64 -14.28
N GLY A 238 -6.51 -6.12 -13.14
CA GLY A 238 -7.93 -5.84 -12.91
C GLY A 238 -8.75 -7.07 -12.50
N MET A 239 -9.98 -7.17 -12.99
CA MET A 239 -10.92 -8.27 -12.72
C MET A 239 -10.94 -9.28 -13.88
N THR A 240 -11.04 -10.57 -13.55
CA THR A 240 -11.31 -11.62 -14.56
C THR A 240 -12.62 -11.33 -15.29
N ASN A 241 -12.61 -11.51 -16.60
CA ASN A 241 -13.78 -11.26 -17.47
C ASN A 241 -14.23 -9.78 -17.52
N LYS A 242 -13.33 -8.82 -17.17
CA LYS A 242 -13.63 -7.39 -17.31
C LYS A 242 -13.90 -7.03 -18.79
N ARG A 243 -14.77 -6.03 -18.99
CA ARG A 243 -15.21 -5.58 -20.32
C ARG A 243 -15.05 -4.07 -20.50
N TYR A 244 -15.15 -3.63 -21.75
CA TYR A 244 -15.27 -2.21 -22.11
C TYR A 244 -14.10 -1.34 -21.65
N GLY A 245 -12.90 -1.92 -21.50
CA GLY A 245 -11.75 -1.20 -20.97
C GLY A 245 -11.91 -0.82 -19.47
N ARG A 246 -12.58 -1.68 -18.68
CA ARG A 246 -12.77 -1.41 -17.23
C ARG A 246 -11.45 -1.16 -16.56
N VAL A 247 -11.37 -0.05 -15.85
CA VAL A 247 -10.27 0.35 -14.99
C VAL A 247 -10.74 0.29 -13.53
N GLY A 248 -9.94 -0.34 -12.65
CA GLY A 248 -10.18 -0.40 -11.21
C GLY A 248 -9.53 0.75 -10.46
N ASP A 249 -9.39 0.58 -9.16
CA ASP A 249 -8.80 1.56 -8.25
C ASP A 249 -7.28 1.69 -8.38
N SER A 250 -6.58 0.63 -8.79
CA SER A 250 -5.11 0.56 -8.76
C SER A 250 -4.40 1.70 -9.47
N PRO A 251 -4.82 2.17 -10.67
CA PRO A 251 -4.18 3.30 -11.33
C PRO A 251 -4.75 4.66 -10.87
N ILE A 252 -5.76 4.69 -10.01
CA ILE A 252 -6.42 5.92 -9.57
C ILE A 252 -5.76 6.42 -8.27
N VAL A 253 -4.98 7.49 -8.40
CA VAL A 253 -4.36 8.17 -7.26
C VAL A 253 -5.44 8.68 -6.29
N GLY A 254 -5.30 8.34 -5.02
CA GLY A 254 -6.31 8.60 -3.99
C GLY A 254 -7.29 7.45 -3.75
N ALA A 255 -7.46 6.53 -4.70
CA ALA A 255 -8.31 5.34 -4.56
C ALA A 255 -7.49 4.09 -4.20
N GLY A 256 -6.68 3.59 -5.12
CA GLY A 256 -5.83 2.41 -4.94
C GLY A 256 -4.44 2.72 -4.39
N THR A 257 -3.92 3.92 -4.66
CA THR A 257 -2.57 4.35 -4.28
C THR A 257 -2.60 5.78 -3.78
N TYR A 258 -1.96 6.04 -2.64
CA TYR A 258 -1.73 7.39 -2.15
C TYR A 258 -0.48 7.45 -1.29
N ALA A 259 0.28 8.55 -1.37
CA ALA A 259 1.41 8.83 -0.46
C ALA A 259 1.52 10.32 -0.17
N SER A 260 1.73 10.64 1.11
CA SER A 260 2.03 11.98 1.61
C SER A 260 2.90 11.90 2.85
N ASN A 261 4.00 12.64 2.86
CA ASN A 261 4.86 12.76 4.03
C ASN A 261 4.15 13.43 5.22
N GLU A 262 3.05 14.13 4.99
CA GLU A 262 2.27 14.80 6.04
C GLU A 262 1.29 13.84 6.74
N SER A 263 1.07 12.65 6.17
CA SER A 263 0.12 11.69 6.72
C SER A 263 0.59 10.24 6.62
N CYS A 264 0.35 9.59 5.47
CA CYS A 264 0.68 8.18 5.28
C CYS A 264 0.85 7.79 3.81
N GLY A 265 1.41 6.60 3.57
CA GLY A 265 1.34 5.90 2.30
C GLY A 265 0.36 4.73 2.39
N ILE A 266 -0.46 4.53 1.36
CA ILE A 266 -1.45 3.45 1.26
C ILE A 266 -1.40 2.80 -0.11
N SER A 267 -1.48 1.46 -0.14
CA SER A 267 -1.79 0.67 -1.32
C SER A 267 -2.96 -0.27 -1.03
N SER A 268 -3.89 -0.36 -1.97
CA SER A 268 -5.19 -1.02 -1.79
C SER A 268 -5.37 -2.21 -2.73
N THR A 269 -6.22 -3.15 -2.34
CA THR A 269 -6.64 -4.29 -3.14
C THR A 269 -8.06 -4.69 -2.78
N GLY A 270 -8.91 -4.96 -3.77
CA GLY A 270 -10.29 -5.36 -3.53
C GLY A 270 -11.25 -4.97 -4.66
N HIS A 271 -12.48 -4.72 -4.30
CA HIS A 271 -13.55 -4.26 -5.18
C HIS A 271 -13.30 -2.82 -5.64
N GLY A 272 -12.60 -2.65 -6.75
CA GLY A 272 -12.14 -1.36 -7.26
C GLY A 272 -13.22 -0.27 -7.33
N GLU A 273 -14.45 -0.65 -7.71
CA GLU A 273 -15.59 0.25 -7.81
C GLU A 273 -15.96 0.94 -6.49
N PHE A 274 -15.77 0.25 -5.36
CA PHE A 274 -15.96 0.83 -4.03
C PHE A 274 -14.77 1.69 -3.63
N PHE A 275 -13.55 1.20 -3.88
CA PHE A 275 -12.34 1.94 -3.55
C PHE A 275 -12.26 3.28 -4.29
N ILE A 276 -12.70 3.32 -5.57
CA ILE A 276 -12.81 4.57 -6.36
C ILE A 276 -13.85 5.50 -5.76
N ARG A 277 -15.09 5.03 -5.55
CA ARG A 277 -16.21 5.89 -5.09
C ARG A 277 -15.98 6.48 -3.71
N TYR A 278 -15.24 5.75 -2.85
CA TYR A 278 -14.94 6.19 -1.48
C TYR A 278 -13.52 6.79 -1.36
N THR A 279 -12.75 6.88 -2.45
CA THR A 279 -11.38 7.40 -2.46
C THR A 279 -10.53 6.85 -1.31
N VAL A 280 -10.55 5.51 -1.15
CA VAL A 280 -10.15 4.80 0.08
C VAL A 280 -8.75 5.15 0.55
N ALA A 281 -7.76 5.15 -0.35
CA ALA A 281 -6.37 5.43 0.03
C ALA A 281 -6.23 6.87 0.58
N ARG A 282 -6.88 7.86 -0.05
CA ARG A 282 -6.85 9.25 0.42
C ARG A 282 -7.68 9.46 1.68
N ASP A 283 -8.86 8.81 1.82
CA ASP A 283 -9.70 8.95 3.02
C ASP A 283 -8.95 8.46 4.27
N ILE A 284 -8.21 7.34 4.18
CA ILE A 284 -7.37 6.85 5.28
C ILE A 284 -6.32 7.90 5.66
N CYS A 285 -5.53 8.39 4.70
CA CYS A 285 -4.51 9.38 4.98
C CYS A 285 -5.08 10.73 5.43
N ALA A 286 -6.28 11.12 4.98
CA ALA A 286 -7.00 12.30 5.46
C ALA A 286 -7.39 12.19 6.95
N ARG A 287 -7.78 11.01 7.41
CA ARG A 287 -8.06 10.76 8.83
C ARG A 287 -6.82 10.85 9.69
N VAL A 288 -5.68 10.38 9.20
CA VAL A 288 -4.38 10.57 9.85
C VAL A 288 -4.06 12.06 9.93
N GLU A 289 -4.14 12.78 8.80
CA GLU A 289 -3.76 14.19 8.66
C GLU A 289 -4.67 15.13 9.47
N TYR A 290 -6.00 15.00 9.33
CA TYR A 290 -6.96 15.97 9.86
C TYR A 290 -7.56 15.59 11.21
N LYS A 291 -7.58 14.29 11.55
CA LYS A 291 -8.12 13.81 12.83
C LYS A 291 -7.05 13.32 13.79
N GLY A 292 -5.78 13.26 13.37
CA GLY A 292 -4.68 12.76 14.20
C GLY A 292 -4.81 11.27 14.56
N MET A 293 -5.52 10.49 13.75
CA MET A 293 -5.65 9.04 13.97
C MET A 293 -4.34 8.33 13.66
N SER A 294 -4.07 7.20 14.34
CA SER A 294 -3.02 6.30 13.86
C SER A 294 -3.40 5.71 12.51
N VAL A 295 -2.41 5.38 11.68
CA VAL A 295 -2.65 4.83 10.33
C VAL A 295 -3.44 3.52 10.38
N GLN A 296 -3.21 2.66 11.39
CA GLN A 296 -3.99 1.42 11.58
C GLN A 296 -5.44 1.71 11.96
N ALA A 297 -5.71 2.62 12.91
CA ALA A 297 -7.08 2.97 13.30
C ALA A 297 -7.86 3.61 12.14
N ALA A 298 -7.22 4.46 11.35
CA ALA A 298 -7.81 5.07 10.16
C ALA A 298 -8.15 4.02 9.09
N ALA A 299 -7.23 3.07 8.85
CA ALA A 299 -7.46 1.96 7.94
C ALA A 299 -8.61 1.06 8.41
N ASP A 300 -8.67 0.73 9.70
CA ASP A 300 -9.75 -0.10 10.26
C ASP A 300 -11.11 0.61 10.15
N GLU A 301 -11.19 1.90 10.45
CA GLU A 301 -12.45 2.64 10.33
C GLU A 301 -12.96 2.63 8.87
N VAL A 302 -12.07 2.85 7.90
CA VAL A 302 -12.48 2.88 6.48
C VAL A 302 -12.81 1.46 5.98
N VAL A 303 -11.97 0.47 6.23
CA VAL A 303 -12.14 -0.87 5.67
C VAL A 303 -13.24 -1.67 6.39
N GLN A 304 -13.23 -1.66 7.74
CA GLN A 304 -14.14 -2.49 8.55
C GLN A 304 -15.52 -1.86 8.75
N GLN A 305 -15.62 -0.53 8.63
CA GLN A 305 -16.90 0.17 8.88
C GLN A 305 -17.45 0.79 7.59
N VAL A 306 -16.70 1.68 6.91
CA VAL A 306 -17.22 2.40 5.73
C VAL A 306 -17.41 1.45 4.56
N LEU A 307 -16.38 0.72 4.13
CA LEU A 307 -16.47 -0.20 3.00
C LEU A 307 -17.42 -1.37 3.29
N LYS A 308 -17.34 -1.98 4.46
CA LYS A 308 -18.20 -3.10 4.84
C LYS A 308 -19.68 -2.69 4.84
N LYS A 309 -20.03 -1.52 5.37
CA LYS A 309 -21.39 -0.97 5.34
C LYS A 309 -21.86 -0.70 3.90
N ALA A 310 -20.96 -0.28 3.02
CA ALA A 310 -21.25 -0.04 1.60
C ALA A 310 -21.39 -1.33 0.79
N GLY A 311 -20.95 -2.48 1.30
CA GLY A 311 -20.92 -3.76 0.59
C GLY A 311 -19.62 -3.99 -0.20
N GLY A 312 -18.59 -3.19 0.03
CA GLY A 312 -17.27 -3.35 -0.60
C GLY A 312 -16.37 -4.30 0.20
N GLU A 313 -15.65 -5.17 -0.50
CA GLU A 313 -14.66 -6.09 0.07
C GLU A 313 -13.26 -5.77 -0.42
N GLY A 314 -12.26 -6.01 0.46
CA GLY A 314 -10.85 -5.86 0.14
C GLY A 314 -10.03 -5.49 1.37
N GLY A 315 -8.88 -4.87 1.12
CA GLY A 315 -7.99 -4.45 2.19
C GLY A 315 -6.93 -3.45 1.71
N VAL A 316 -6.15 -2.99 2.66
CA VAL A 316 -5.08 -2.03 2.46
C VAL A 316 -3.84 -2.41 3.26
N ILE A 317 -2.69 -1.99 2.75
CA ILE A 317 -1.47 -1.85 3.52
C ILE A 317 -1.10 -0.38 3.63
N GLY A 318 -0.42 0.01 4.70
CA GLY A 318 0.00 1.40 4.89
C GLY A 318 1.20 1.56 5.81
N LEU A 319 1.86 2.70 5.67
CA LEU A 319 2.92 3.18 6.54
C LEU A 319 2.72 4.67 6.83
N ASP A 320 3.06 5.10 8.04
CA ASP A 320 3.30 6.51 8.34
C ASP A 320 4.81 6.82 8.49
N ARG A 321 5.17 8.08 8.65
CA ARG A 321 6.58 8.49 8.79
C ARG A 321 7.24 8.07 10.10
N ALA A 322 6.47 7.67 11.12
CA ALA A 322 6.99 7.10 12.35
C ALA A 322 7.30 5.59 12.21
N GLY A 323 7.04 5.00 11.03
CA GLY A 323 7.20 3.58 10.76
C GLY A 323 6.08 2.72 11.33
N ASN A 324 4.93 3.30 11.69
CA ASN A 324 3.76 2.52 12.07
C ASN A 324 3.15 1.87 10.85
N VAL A 325 2.81 0.59 10.99
CA VAL A 325 2.28 -0.26 9.91
C VAL A 325 0.76 -0.36 10.05
N ALA A 326 0.05 -0.27 8.93
CA ALA A 326 -1.36 -0.62 8.82
C ALA A 326 -1.56 -1.79 7.87
N MET A 327 -2.38 -2.76 8.28
CA MET A 327 -2.80 -3.91 7.48
C MET A 327 -4.24 -4.23 7.84
N SER A 328 -5.21 -3.66 7.11
CA SER A 328 -6.63 -3.83 7.37
C SER A 328 -7.33 -4.45 6.17
N PHE A 329 -8.18 -5.46 6.40
CA PHE A 329 -8.97 -6.11 5.34
C PHE A 329 -10.26 -6.69 5.93
N ASN A 330 -11.34 -6.69 5.12
CA ASN A 330 -12.66 -7.22 5.48
C ASN A 330 -13.08 -8.45 4.66
N SER A 331 -12.17 -8.98 3.84
CA SER A 331 -12.28 -10.27 3.16
C SER A 331 -11.81 -11.41 4.06
N THR A 332 -11.97 -12.67 3.62
CA THR A 332 -11.52 -13.85 4.40
C THR A 332 -10.00 -13.94 4.53
N GLY A 333 -9.26 -13.47 3.52
CA GLY A 333 -7.81 -13.46 3.52
C GLY A 333 -7.23 -12.28 2.77
N MET A 334 -6.00 -11.91 3.13
CA MET A 334 -5.17 -10.94 2.42
C MET A 334 -3.72 -11.36 2.54
N SER A 335 -3.11 -11.68 1.40
CA SER A 335 -1.68 -11.98 1.35
C SER A 335 -0.88 -10.68 1.49
N ARG A 336 -0.07 -10.58 2.54
CA ARG A 336 0.65 -9.37 2.92
C ARG A 336 1.95 -9.68 3.65
N GLY A 337 2.84 -8.72 3.69
CA GLY A 337 4.09 -8.87 4.43
C GLY A 337 4.80 -7.55 4.64
N TYR A 338 5.81 -7.56 5.48
CA TYR A 338 6.66 -6.40 5.75
C TYR A 338 8.10 -6.82 6.05
N VAL A 339 9.00 -5.85 5.93
CA VAL A 339 10.38 -5.95 6.38
C VAL A 339 10.82 -4.60 6.95
N GLY A 340 11.41 -4.62 8.12
CA GLY A 340 12.01 -3.46 8.77
C GLY A 340 13.52 -3.36 8.54
N ALA A 341 14.20 -2.55 9.35
CA ALA A 341 15.64 -2.35 9.28
C ALA A 341 16.45 -3.62 9.62
N ASP A 342 15.84 -4.55 10.37
CA ASP A 342 16.42 -5.85 10.72
C ASP A 342 16.61 -6.77 9.49
N GLY A 343 15.90 -6.50 8.38
CA GLY A 343 15.99 -7.28 7.16
C GLY A 343 15.24 -8.61 7.19
N GLU A 344 14.47 -8.89 8.26
CA GLU A 344 13.73 -10.14 8.44
C GLU A 344 12.30 -10.03 7.85
N PRO A 345 12.00 -10.69 6.70
CA PRO A 345 10.68 -10.60 6.09
C PRO A 345 9.64 -11.38 6.89
N VAL A 346 8.51 -10.75 7.14
CA VAL A 346 7.34 -11.39 7.75
C VAL A 346 6.22 -11.48 6.71
N ILE A 347 5.70 -12.69 6.47
CA ILE A 347 4.64 -12.96 5.47
C ILE A 347 3.43 -13.56 6.17
N MET A 348 2.25 -13.03 5.86
CA MET A 348 0.94 -13.43 6.39
C MET A 348 -0.08 -13.57 5.24
N PHE A 349 -1.04 -14.51 5.38
CA PHE A 349 -2.07 -14.77 4.37
C PHE A 349 -3.48 -14.49 4.88
N THR A 350 -3.78 -14.86 6.12
CA THR A 350 -5.10 -14.75 6.73
C THR A 350 -5.01 -14.08 8.11
N THR A 351 -6.11 -14.01 8.83
CA THR A 351 -6.11 -13.59 10.24
C THR A 351 -5.47 -14.62 11.15
N ASP A 352 -5.53 -15.92 10.78
CA ASP A 352 -5.05 -17.03 11.62
C ASP A 352 -3.52 -17.09 11.73
N ASP A 353 -2.81 -16.56 10.72
CA ASP A 353 -1.34 -16.47 10.72
C ASP A 353 -0.84 -15.03 10.97
N ALA A 354 -1.74 -14.16 11.44
CA ALA A 354 -1.40 -12.77 11.68
C ALA A 354 -0.48 -12.60 12.89
N VAL A 355 0.64 -11.94 12.67
CA VAL A 355 1.49 -11.41 13.73
C VAL A 355 1.04 -9.98 14.04
N GLN A 356 0.92 -9.61 15.32
CA GLN A 356 0.64 -8.22 15.68
C GLN A 356 1.83 -7.34 15.32
N VAL A 357 1.64 -6.55 14.25
CA VAL A 357 2.63 -5.57 13.79
C VAL A 357 2.12 -4.20 14.13
N GLN A 358 2.85 -3.48 14.98
CA GLN A 358 2.52 -2.09 15.29
C GLN A 358 3.44 -1.11 14.54
N SER A 359 4.70 -1.49 14.36
CA SER A 359 5.69 -0.65 13.67
C SER A 359 6.82 -1.47 13.08
N LEU A 360 7.52 -0.89 12.12
CA LEU A 360 8.78 -1.43 11.60
C LEU A 360 9.83 -1.50 12.73
N LYS A 361 10.59 -2.58 12.75
CA LYS A 361 11.70 -2.77 13.71
C LYS A 361 12.99 -2.21 13.15
#